data_9bddbf98c0d7bf5ad4e596e5995539b8
#
_entry.id   9bddbf98c0d7bf5ad4e596e5995539b8
#
_cell.length_a   1.000
_cell.length_b   1.000
_cell.length_c   1.000
_cell.angle_alpha   90.00
_cell.angle_beta   90.00
_cell.angle_gamma   90.00
#
_symmetry.space_group_name_H-M   'P 1'
#
loop_
_entity.id
_entity.type
_entity.pdbx_description
1 polymer ?
#
loop_
_entity_poly.entity_id
_entity_poly.type
_entity_poly.pdbx_seq_one_letter_code
_entity_poly.pdbx_strand_id
1 'polypeptide(L)'
;MAEEKKKLLGLSLADLEAVAAEMAMPRFTAKQMAQWLYEKRATTVDEMTNLSKSNRARLSERYCVGREAPAEAMRSVDGTVKYLFRTAGGKMIESVYIPDADRATLCVSSQIGCKMNCSFCMTGKQGYHGDLTAAEILNQIFSIPESLTLTNIVFMGMGEPMDNYSEVVRAIAVLTERWGLAWSPKRITVSSIGKLGDLKRLVEQTDVHIAISVHSPYHE
;
A
#
# COMPACT_ATOMS: atom_id res chain seq x y z
N MET A 1 -12.84 3.35 -27.20
CA MET A 1 -11.94 2.81 -26.15
C MET A 1 -12.77 2.70 -24.88
N ALA A 2 -12.79 1.55 -24.20
CA ALA A 2 -13.46 1.47 -22.91
C ALA A 2 -12.74 2.40 -21.92
N GLU A 3 -13.49 3.24 -21.23
CA GLU A 3 -12.95 4.13 -20.20
C GLU A 3 -12.36 3.28 -19.07
N GLU A 4 -11.12 3.57 -18.65
CA GLU A 4 -10.46 2.81 -17.60
C GLU A 4 -11.21 3.01 -16.27
N LYS A 5 -11.60 1.91 -15.63
CA LYS A 5 -12.36 1.96 -14.38
C LYS A 5 -11.49 2.50 -13.25
N LYS A 6 -12.08 3.36 -12.42
CA LYS A 6 -11.43 3.87 -11.21
C LYS A 6 -11.21 2.75 -10.19
N LYS A 7 -10.07 2.73 -9.52
CA LYS A 7 -9.74 1.74 -8.48
C LYS A 7 -10.34 2.15 -7.14
N LEU A 8 -10.96 1.20 -6.42
CA LEU A 8 -11.47 1.41 -5.05
C LEU A 8 -10.39 1.17 -4.00
N LEU A 9 -9.42 0.31 -4.29
CA LEU A 9 -8.29 0.05 -3.39
C LEU A 9 -7.52 1.34 -3.14
N GLY A 10 -7.15 1.60 -1.88
CA GLY A 10 -6.43 2.81 -1.47
C GLY A 10 -7.32 4.02 -1.16
N LEU A 11 -8.63 3.91 -1.36
CA LEU A 11 -9.56 4.96 -0.98
C LEU A 11 -9.76 4.98 0.54
N SER A 12 -9.74 6.18 1.14
CA SER A 12 -10.12 6.39 2.53
C SER A 12 -11.63 6.18 2.73
N LEU A 13 -12.08 6.11 3.99
CA LEU A 13 -13.53 6.06 4.26
C LEU A 13 -14.27 7.27 3.69
N ALA A 14 -13.67 8.46 3.76
CA ALA A 14 -14.25 9.69 3.20
C ALA A 14 -14.35 9.61 1.67
N ASP A 15 -13.33 9.07 0.98
CA ASP A 15 -13.38 8.86 -0.46
C ASP A 15 -14.48 7.84 -0.84
N LEU A 16 -14.62 6.77 -0.05
CA LEU A 16 -15.68 5.77 -0.25
C LEU A 16 -17.08 6.35 0.02
N GLU A 17 -17.22 7.28 0.96
CA GLU A 17 -18.44 8.04 1.17
C GLU A 17 -18.78 8.91 -0.05
N ALA A 18 -17.77 9.54 -0.65
CA ALA A 18 -17.94 10.31 -1.89
C ALA A 18 -18.36 9.40 -3.06
N VAL A 19 -17.75 8.21 -3.19
CA VAL A 19 -18.17 7.19 -4.18
C VAL A 19 -19.63 6.77 -3.94
N ALA A 20 -20.02 6.49 -2.69
CA ALA A 20 -21.40 6.13 -2.37
C ALA A 20 -22.37 7.25 -2.77
N ALA A 21 -22.03 8.51 -2.51
CA ALA A 21 -22.85 9.67 -2.88
C ALA A 21 -22.92 9.83 -4.41
N GLU A 22 -21.80 9.73 -5.13
CA GLU A 22 -21.76 9.78 -6.62
C GLU A 22 -22.67 8.71 -7.24
N MET A 23 -22.69 7.53 -6.62
CA MET A 23 -23.51 6.39 -7.08
C MET A 23 -24.93 6.41 -6.55
N ALA A 24 -25.37 7.48 -5.87
CA ALA A 24 -26.68 7.59 -5.20
C ALA A 24 -26.98 6.39 -4.31
N MET A 25 -25.99 5.94 -3.53
CA MET A 25 -26.11 4.88 -2.54
C MET A 25 -26.19 5.48 -1.13
N PRO A 26 -26.81 4.78 -0.16
CA PRO A 26 -26.81 5.21 1.24
C PRO A 26 -25.37 5.37 1.80
N ARG A 27 -25.14 6.35 2.67
CA ARG A 27 -23.83 6.63 3.25
C ARG A 27 -23.17 5.42 3.93
N PHE A 28 -23.97 4.56 4.59
CA PHE A 28 -23.44 3.35 5.23
C PHE A 28 -22.81 2.36 4.25
N THR A 29 -23.10 2.46 2.93
CA THR A 29 -22.49 1.63 1.88
C THR A 29 -20.99 1.82 1.82
N ALA A 30 -20.47 3.00 2.18
CA ALA A 30 -19.02 3.26 2.24
C ALA A 30 -18.32 2.32 3.24
N LYS A 31 -18.90 2.12 4.42
CA LYS A 31 -18.38 1.18 5.42
C LYS A 31 -18.43 -0.28 4.93
N GLN A 32 -19.49 -0.62 4.20
CA GLN A 32 -19.61 -1.95 3.60
C GLN A 32 -18.54 -2.16 2.52
N MET A 33 -18.31 -1.18 1.66
CA MET A 33 -17.21 -1.23 0.69
C MET A 33 -15.84 -1.35 1.37
N ALA A 34 -15.56 -0.53 2.39
CA ALA A 34 -14.32 -0.59 3.15
C ALA A 34 -14.10 -1.99 3.75
N GLN A 35 -15.13 -2.59 4.36
CA GLN A 35 -15.04 -3.93 4.90
C GLN A 35 -14.70 -4.98 3.84
N TRP A 36 -15.31 -4.91 2.67
CA TRP A 36 -15.01 -5.84 1.58
C TRP A 36 -13.61 -5.64 1.01
N LEU A 37 -13.19 -4.39 0.83
CA LEU A 37 -11.88 -4.06 0.28
C LEU A 37 -10.75 -4.49 1.22
N TYR A 38 -10.86 -4.14 2.51
CA TYR A 38 -9.72 -4.19 3.43
C TYR A 38 -9.76 -5.40 4.36
N GLU A 39 -10.91 -5.74 4.95
CA GLU A 39 -11.03 -6.85 5.87
C GLU A 39 -11.22 -8.17 5.12
N LYS A 40 -12.22 -8.24 4.23
CA LYS A 40 -12.54 -9.46 3.45
C LYS A 40 -11.66 -9.64 2.22
N ARG A 41 -10.94 -8.58 1.80
CA ARG A 41 -9.99 -8.61 0.68
C ARG A 41 -10.59 -9.06 -0.64
N ALA A 42 -11.79 -8.59 -0.93
CA ALA A 42 -12.45 -8.86 -2.21
C ALA A 42 -11.55 -8.53 -3.40
N THR A 43 -11.67 -9.29 -4.46
CA THR A 43 -10.97 -9.09 -5.73
C THR A 43 -11.87 -8.49 -6.79
N THR A 44 -13.18 -8.65 -6.62
CA THR A 44 -14.20 -8.09 -7.52
C THR A 44 -15.30 -7.38 -6.74
N VAL A 45 -16.00 -6.46 -7.42
CA VAL A 45 -17.17 -5.78 -6.84
C VAL A 45 -18.33 -6.77 -6.61
N ASP A 46 -18.41 -7.82 -7.41
CA ASP A 46 -19.49 -8.81 -7.31
C ASP A 46 -19.45 -9.62 -6.00
N GLU A 47 -18.28 -9.74 -5.39
CA GLU A 47 -18.11 -10.37 -4.08
C GLU A 47 -18.78 -9.57 -2.93
N MET A 48 -19.05 -8.27 -3.13
CA MET A 48 -19.64 -7.39 -2.11
C MET A 48 -21.13 -7.68 -1.87
N THR A 49 -21.44 -8.89 -1.39
CA THR A 49 -22.80 -9.45 -1.38
C THR A 49 -23.80 -8.74 -0.44
N ASN A 50 -23.33 -7.92 0.49
CA ASN A 50 -24.20 -7.04 1.30
C ASN A 50 -24.62 -5.76 0.56
N LEU A 51 -24.08 -5.47 -0.64
CA LEU A 51 -24.62 -4.50 -1.58
C LEU A 51 -25.67 -5.19 -2.47
N SER A 52 -26.76 -4.48 -2.79
CA SER A 52 -27.76 -5.02 -3.74
C SER A 52 -27.15 -5.33 -5.10
N LYS A 53 -27.72 -6.29 -5.82
CA LYS A 53 -27.24 -6.64 -7.19
C LYS A 53 -27.19 -5.41 -8.11
N SER A 54 -28.22 -4.54 -8.02
CA SER A 54 -28.28 -3.31 -8.81
C SER A 54 -27.13 -2.36 -8.46
N ASN A 55 -26.82 -2.19 -7.17
CA ASN A 55 -25.72 -1.34 -6.73
C ASN A 55 -24.36 -1.89 -7.18
N ARG A 56 -24.15 -3.22 -7.07
CA ARG A 56 -22.92 -3.85 -7.58
C ARG A 56 -22.75 -3.65 -9.09
N ALA A 57 -23.81 -3.88 -9.86
CA ALA A 57 -23.76 -3.67 -11.32
C ALA A 57 -23.36 -2.23 -11.67
N ARG A 58 -24.04 -1.23 -11.08
CA ARG A 58 -23.73 0.18 -11.29
C ARG A 58 -22.32 0.55 -10.85
N LEU A 59 -21.88 0.05 -9.70
CA LEU A 59 -20.51 0.28 -9.20
C LEU A 59 -19.48 -0.32 -10.16
N SER A 60 -19.72 -1.53 -10.66
CA SER A 60 -18.83 -2.23 -11.59
C SER A 60 -18.72 -1.57 -12.97
N GLU A 61 -19.66 -0.70 -13.35
CA GLU A 61 -19.57 0.05 -14.61
C GLU A 61 -18.43 1.07 -14.57
N ARG A 62 -18.20 1.72 -13.42
CA ARG A 62 -17.27 2.83 -13.26
C ARG A 62 -16.04 2.51 -12.42
N TYR A 63 -16.16 1.52 -11.56
CA TYR A 63 -15.15 1.15 -10.56
C TYR A 63 -14.76 -0.32 -10.66
N CYS A 64 -13.53 -0.60 -10.27
CA CYS A 64 -13.04 -1.95 -9.99
C CYS A 64 -12.38 -1.97 -8.61
N VAL A 65 -12.18 -3.15 -8.03
CA VAL A 65 -11.44 -3.27 -6.77
C VAL A 65 -10.01 -2.78 -6.94
N GLY A 66 -9.36 -3.12 -8.04
CA GLY A 66 -8.03 -2.62 -8.39
C GLY A 66 -6.88 -3.43 -7.78
N ARG A 67 -7.15 -4.66 -7.32
CA ARG A 67 -6.10 -5.60 -6.92
C ARG A 67 -5.51 -6.28 -8.16
N GLU A 68 -4.19 -6.34 -8.19
CA GLU A 68 -3.42 -6.96 -9.27
C GLU A 68 -2.40 -7.93 -8.67
N ALA A 69 -2.39 -9.16 -9.16
CA ALA A 69 -1.40 -10.15 -8.76
C ALA A 69 0.02 -9.68 -9.11
N PRO A 70 1.05 -10.13 -8.37
CA PRO A 70 2.43 -9.88 -8.77
C PRO A 70 2.70 -10.47 -10.15
N ALA A 71 3.47 -9.74 -10.97
CA ALA A 71 3.86 -10.22 -12.30
C ALA A 71 4.85 -11.38 -12.21
N GLU A 72 5.72 -11.36 -11.20
CA GLU A 72 6.71 -12.41 -10.94
C GLU A 72 6.90 -12.62 -9.44
N ALA A 73 7.32 -13.83 -9.07
CA ALA A 73 7.69 -14.19 -7.72
C ALA A 73 8.96 -15.06 -7.74
N MET A 74 9.98 -14.66 -6.99
CA MET A 74 11.23 -15.42 -6.84
C MET A 74 11.39 -15.83 -5.38
N ARG A 75 11.40 -17.14 -5.12
CA ARG A 75 11.54 -17.71 -3.78
C ARG A 75 12.97 -18.17 -3.52
N SER A 76 13.52 -17.75 -2.40
CA SER A 76 14.82 -18.19 -1.88
C SER A 76 14.67 -19.45 -1.02
N VAL A 77 15.80 -20.11 -0.71
CA VAL A 77 15.85 -21.35 0.08
C VAL A 77 15.44 -21.14 1.56
N ASP A 78 15.59 -19.94 2.07
CA ASP A 78 15.17 -19.53 3.41
C ASP A 78 13.67 -19.18 3.52
N GLY A 79 12.93 -19.32 2.42
CA GLY A 79 11.51 -19.00 2.36
C GLY A 79 11.20 -17.55 2.01
N THR A 80 12.21 -16.67 1.94
CA THR A 80 12.06 -15.29 1.46
C THR A 80 11.53 -15.28 0.02
N VAL A 81 10.56 -14.39 -0.26
CA VAL A 81 10.00 -14.25 -1.60
C VAL A 81 10.08 -12.80 -2.06
N LYS A 82 10.75 -12.57 -3.16
CA LYS A 82 10.73 -11.29 -3.87
C LYS A 82 9.61 -11.29 -4.90
N TYR A 83 8.71 -10.34 -4.79
CA TYR A 83 7.61 -10.10 -5.71
C TYR A 83 7.90 -8.89 -6.59
N LEU A 84 7.56 -9.00 -7.87
CA LEU A 84 7.55 -7.88 -8.81
C LEU A 84 6.10 -7.50 -9.13
N PHE A 85 5.78 -6.23 -8.97
CA PHE A 85 4.47 -5.68 -9.32
C PHE A 85 4.62 -4.70 -10.48
N ARG A 86 3.65 -4.73 -11.40
CA ARG A 86 3.54 -3.74 -12.47
C ARG A 86 2.71 -2.55 -11.98
N THR A 87 3.26 -1.35 -12.11
CA THR A 87 2.53 -0.10 -11.83
C THR A 87 1.60 0.26 -12.99
N ALA A 88 0.65 1.17 -12.76
CA ALA A 88 -0.23 1.69 -13.80
C ALA A 88 0.55 2.27 -15.00
N GLY A 89 1.71 2.88 -14.75
CA GLY A 89 2.63 3.38 -15.79
C GLY A 89 3.48 2.30 -16.46
N GLY A 90 3.24 1.01 -16.20
CA GLY A 90 3.96 -0.12 -16.81
C GLY A 90 5.37 -0.36 -16.24
N LYS A 91 5.83 0.41 -15.27
CA LYS A 91 7.09 0.20 -14.58
C LYS A 91 6.97 -0.92 -13.54
N MET A 92 8.11 -1.49 -13.15
CA MET A 92 8.14 -2.56 -12.16
C MET A 92 8.64 -2.03 -10.80
N ILE A 93 8.02 -2.52 -9.73
CA ILE A 93 8.44 -2.29 -8.35
C ILE A 93 8.60 -3.63 -7.64
N GLU A 94 9.40 -3.64 -6.59
CA GLU A 94 9.69 -4.83 -5.80
C GLU A 94 9.05 -4.74 -4.42
N SER A 95 8.59 -5.88 -3.91
CA SER A 95 8.35 -6.09 -2.49
C SER A 95 8.96 -7.42 -2.06
N VAL A 96 9.29 -7.55 -0.77
CA VAL A 96 9.97 -8.74 -0.27
C VAL A 96 9.23 -9.28 0.96
N TYR A 97 8.71 -10.49 0.84
CA TYR A 97 8.19 -11.25 1.97
C TYR A 97 9.33 -11.95 2.69
N ILE A 98 9.42 -11.74 3.99
CA ILE A 98 10.48 -12.28 4.85
C ILE A 98 9.80 -13.07 5.98
N PRO A 99 9.78 -14.41 5.90
CA PRO A 99 9.33 -15.26 7.00
C PRO A 99 10.41 -15.31 8.07
N ASP A 100 10.00 -15.30 9.33
CA ASP A 100 10.83 -15.54 10.48
C ASP A 100 9.96 -16.24 11.53
N ALA A 101 10.49 -17.10 12.37
CA ALA A 101 9.80 -17.94 13.37
C ALA A 101 8.31 -17.54 13.64
N ASP A 102 8.12 -16.45 14.41
CA ASP A 102 6.79 -15.92 14.77
C ASP A 102 6.39 -14.68 13.96
N ARG A 103 7.17 -14.31 12.93
CA ARG A 103 6.95 -13.11 12.14
C ARG A 103 6.82 -13.40 10.66
N ALA A 104 5.93 -12.66 10.03
CA ALA A 104 5.78 -12.61 8.59
C ALA A 104 5.82 -11.14 8.18
N THR A 105 6.98 -10.65 7.76
CA THR A 105 7.22 -9.25 7.42
C THR A 105 7.17 -9.06 5.91
N LEU A 106 6.46 -8.03 5.46
CA LEU A 106 6.56 -7.59 4.08
C LEU A 106 7.28 -6.23 4.01
N CYS A 107 8.36 -6.21 3.25
CA CYS A 107 9.06 -4.99 2.85
C CYS A 107 8.37 -4.43 1.61
N VAL A 108 7.86 -3.19 1.69
CA VAL A 108 7.10 -2.54 0.60
C VAL A 108 7.83 -1.34 0.05
N SER A 109 7.62 -1.08 -1.23
CA SER A 109 8.10 0.09 -1.95
C SER A 109 7.11 1.24 -1.85
N SER A 110 7.63 2.47 -1.81
CA SER A 110 6.85 3.71 -1.81
C SER A 110 7.01 4.55 -3.07
N GLN A 111 8.03 4.26 -3.89
CA GLN A 111 8.31 4.97 -5.14
C GLN A 111 8.78 4.00 -6.23
N ILE A 112 8.79 4.47 -7.46
CA ILE A 112 9.43 3.80 -8.60
C ILE A 112 10.84 4.39 -8.73
N GLY A 113 11.84 3.67 -8.24
CA GLY A 113 13.19 4.21 -8.07
C GLY A 113 13.31 5.14 -6.84
N CYS A 114 14.36 5.97 -6.78
CA CYS A 114 14.60 6.86 -5.63
C CYS A 114 15.42 8.08 -6.05
N LYS A 115 15.06 9.27 -5.51
CA LYS A 115 15.78 10.53 -5.76
C LYS A 115 17.10 10.63 -5.00
N MET A 116 17.28 9.83 -3.94
CA MET A 116 18.40 9.98 -3.00
C MET A 116 19.74 9.56 -3.59
N ASN A 117 19.75 8.72 -4.63
CA ASN A 117 20.95 8.30 -5.35
C ASN A 117 22.12 7.84 -4.46
N CYS A 118 21.82 7.13 -3.36
CA CYS A 118 22.84 6.58 -2.46
C CYS A 118 23.77 5.65 -3.23
N SER A 119 25.08 5.83 -3.07
CA SER A 119 26.13 5.15 -3.88
C SER A 119 26.08 3.61 -3.79
N PHE A 120 25.61 3.06 -2.66
CA PHE A 120 25.51 1.63 -2.38
C PHE A 120 24.12 1.05 -2.76
N CYS A 121 23.12 1.87 -3.13
CA CYS A 121 21.74 1.45 -3.33
C CYS A 121 21.40 1.25 -4.80
N MET A 122 21.00 0.04 -5.19
CA MET A 122 20.62 -0.25 -6.58
C MET A 122 19.37 0.54 -7.01
N THR A 123 18.41 0.74 -6.11
CA THR A 123 17.23 1.59 -6.38
C THR A 123 17.63 3.03 -6.68
N GLY A 124 18.60 3.58 -5.95
CA GLY A 124 19.12 4.93 -6.21
C GLY A 124 19.77 5.03 -7.60
N LYS A 125 20.50 4.01 -8.02
CA LYS A 125 21.15 3.95 -9.35
C LYS A 125 20.16 3.85 -10.51
N GLN A 126 18.95 3.34 -10.28
CA GLN A 126 17.89 3.30 -11.28
C GLN A 126 17.26 4.68 -11.55
N GLY A 127 17.51 5.66 -10.68
CA GLY A 127 16.90 6.98 -10.73
C GLY A 127 15.45 6.96 -10.25
N TYR A 128 14.83 8.14 -10.24
CA TYR A 128 13.44 8.33 -9.82
C TYR A 128 12.51 8.38 -11.04
N HIS A 129 11.42 7.62 -10.99
CA HIS A 129 10.44 7.53 -12.07
C HIS A 129 9.00 7.82 -11.64
N GLY A 130 8.76 8.10 -10.37
CA GLY A 130 7.44 8.49 -9.84
C GLY A 130 7.16 7.97 -8.44
N ASP A 131 6.12 8.54 -7.84
CA ASP A 131 5.59 8.11 -6.54
C ASP A 131 4.53 7.03 -6.75
N LEU A 132 4.46 6.07 -5.83
CA LEU A 132 3.38 5.09 -5.82
C LEU A 132 2.14 5.68 -5.18
N THR A 133 0.98 5.41 -5.74
CA THR A 133 -0.30 5.68 -5.10
C THR A 133 -0.52 4.77 -3.88
N ALA A 134 -1.38 5.18 -2.95
CA ALA A 134 -1.77 4.33 -1.84
C ALA A 134 -2.35 2.98 -2.31
N ALA A 135 -3.04 2.97 -3.45
CA ALA A 135 -3.52 1.75 -4.09
C ALA A 135 -2.37 0.81 -4.47
N GLU A 136 -1.31 1.32 -5.10
CA GLU A 136 -0.15 0.52 -5.50
C GLU A 136 0.68 0.05 -4.30
N ILE A 137 0.78 0.87 -3.24
CA ILE A 137 1.40 0.47 -1.96
C ILE A 137 0.60 -0.68 -1.33
N LEU A 138 -0.72 -0.53 -1.19
CA LEU A 138 -1.59 -1.53 -0.58
C LEU A 138 -1.71 -2.79 -1.45
N ASN A 139 -1.61 -2.67 -2.77
CA ASN A 139 -1.63 -3.81 -3.67
C ASN A 139 -0.48 -4.78 -3.37
N GLN A 140 0.71 -4.28 -3.03
CA GLN A 140 1.84 -5.11 -2.61
C GLN A 140 1.49 -5.95 -1.37
N ILE A 141 0.69 -5.38 -0.44
CA ILE A 141 0.31 -6.03 0.82
C ILE A 141 -0.82 -7.04 0.63
N PHE A 142 -1.84 -6.67 -0.17
CA PHE A 142 -3.05 -7.47 -0.28
C PHE A 142 -3.00 -8.55 -1.36
N SER A 143 -2.10 -8.45 -2.33
CA SER A 143 -2.14 -9.30 -3.52
C SER A 143 -1.07 -10.39 -3.56
N ILE A 144 -0.28 -10.56 -2.50
CA ILE A 144 0.61 -11.73 -2.33
C ILE A 144 -0.13 -12.90 -1.66
N PRO A 145 0.28 -14.14 -1.92
CA PRO A 145 -0.33 -15.33 -1.29
C PRO A 145 -0.31 -15.29 0.24
N GLU A 146 0.78 -14.79 0.83
CA GLU A 146 1.00 -14.73 2.27
C GLU A 146 0.28 -13.54 2.96
N SER A 147 -0.49 -12.79 2.23
CA SER A 147 -1.12 -11.54 2.68
C SER A 147 -1.96 -11.68 3.98
N LEU A 148 -2.59 -12.85 4.22
CA LEU A 148 -3.38 -13.09 5.45
C LEU A 148 -2.53 -13.43 6.67
N THR A 149 -1.30 -13.89 6.47
CA THR A 149 -0.40 -14.29 7.54
C THR A 149 0.58 -13.18 7.93
N LEU A 150 0.57 -12.05 7.22
CA LEU A 150 1.46 -10.94 7.53
C LEU A 150 1.26 -10.42 8.96
N THR A 151 2.36 -10.28 9.66
CA THR A 151 2.41 -9.71 11.01
C THR A 151 2.93 -8.28 11.03
N ASN A 152 3.84 -7.94 10.12
CA ASN A 152 4.52 -6.65 10.07
C ASN A 152 4.68 -6.12 8.64
N ILE A 153 4.68 -4.79 8.50
CA ILE A 153 5.02 -4.09 7.26
C ILE A 153 6.20 -3.17 7.53
N VAL A 154 7.17 -3.15 6.62
CA VAL A 154 8.29 -2.21 6.68
C VAL A 154 8.40 -1.45 5.36
N PHE A 155 8.43 -0.12 5.42
CA PHE A 155 8.66 0.75 4.27
C PHE A 155 10.19 0.90 4.09
N MET A 156 10.81 -0.16 3.58
CA MET A 156 12.26 -0.27 3.37
C MET A 156 12.59 -0.80 1.97
N GLY A 157 11.63 -0.79 1.06
CA GLY A 157 11.77 -1.16 -0.34
C GLY A 157 12.30 0.00 -1.18
N MET A 158 11.77 0.14 -2.39
CA MET A 158 12.17 1.20 -3.31
C MET A 158 11.57 2.56 -2.88
N GLY A 159 12.43 3.60 -2.87
CA GLY A 159 12.05 4.97 -2.61
C GLY A 159 12.32 5.46 -1.19
N GLU A 160 12.22 6.78 -1.03
CA GLU A 160 12.20 7.47 0.27
C GLU A 160 10.73 7.73 0.67
N PRO A 161 10.19 7.08 1.71
CA PRO A 161 8.77 7.21 2.05
C PRO A 161 8.34 8.67 2.34
N MET A 162 9.24 9.49 2.88
CA MET A 162 8.93 10.90 3.18
C MET A 162 8.83 11.76 1.92
N ASP A 163 9.37 11.33 0.79
CA ASP A 163 9.13 12.00 -0.50
C ASP A 163 7.74 11.71 -1.07
N ASN A 164 7.09 10.64 -0.60
CA ASN A 164 5.74 10.25 -0.96
C ASN A 164 4.81 10.25 0.27
N TYR A 165 4.96 11.24 1.13
CA TYR A 165 4.32 11.32 2.44
C TYR A 165 2.81 11.08 2.40
N SER A 166 2.09 11.78 1.53
CA SER A 166 0.62 11.72 1.48
C SER A 166 0.09 10.31 1.19
N GLU A 167 0.68 9.61 0.23
CA GLU A 167 0.23 8.27 -0.15
C GLU A 167 0.68 7.21 0.87
N VAL A 168 1.86 7.38 1.47
CA VAL A 168 2.34 6.52 2.57
C VAL A 168 1.42 6.64 3.78
N VAL A 169 1.08 7.86 4.22
CA VAL A 169 0.16 8.07 5.36
C VAL A 169 -1.24 7.55 5.05
N ARG A 170 -1.73 7.72 3.82
CA ARG A 170 -3.01 7.15 3.38
C ARG A 170 -2.99 5.61 3.45
N ALA A 171 -1.92 4.97 3.01
CA ALA A 171 -1.78 3.51 3.13
C ALA A 171 -1.72 3.07 4.60
N ILE A 172 -0.98 3.78 5.46
CA ILE A 172 -0.91 3.53 6.90
C ILE A 172 -2.32 3.65 7.53
N ALA A 173 -3.10 4.66 7.18
CA ALA A 173 -4.47 4.83 7.68
C ALA A 173 -5.35 3.63 7.33
N VAL A 174 -5.29 3.11 6.10
CA VAL A 174 -6.00 1.87 5.73
C VAL A 174 -5.59 0.68 6.60
N LEU A 175 -4.31 0.58 6.94
CA LEU A 175 -3.81 -0.52 7.77
C LEU A 175 -4.19 -0.39 9.25
N THR A 176 -4.29 0.84 9.79
CA THR A 176 -4.40 1.07 11.24
C THR A 176 -5.78 1.51 11.71
N GLU A 177 -6.52 2.23 10.88
CA GLU A 177 -7.84 2.74 11.24
C GLU A 177 -8.89 1.62 11.37
N ARG A 178 -9.90 1.84 12.22
CA ARG A 178 -10.98 0.87 12.51
C ARG A 178 -11.85 0.53 11.30
N TRP A 179 -11.89 1.39 10.31
CA TRP A 179 -12.62 1.14 9.05
C TRP A 179 -11.79 0.35 8.03
N GLY A 180 -10.49 0.20 8.27
CA GLY A 180 -9.55 -0.58 7.47
C GLY A 180 -9.23 -1.93 8.11
N LEU A 181 -7.95 -2.24 8.29
CA LEU A 181 -7.52 -3.49 8.94
C LEU A 181 -7.46 -3.43 10.47
N ALA A 182 -7.56 -2.26 11.07
CA ALA A 182 -7.46 -2.03 12.51
C ALA A 182 -6.18 -2.64 13.15
N TRP A 183 -5.08 -2.68 12.40
CA TRP A 183 -3.81 -3.17 12.92
C TRP A 183 -3.23 -2.20 13.95
N SER A 184 -2.52 -2.72 14.92
CA SER A 184 -1.69 -1.87 15.78
C SER A 184 -0.65 -1.14 14.93
N PRO A 185 -0.50 0.19 15.06
CA PRO A 185 0.54 0.95 14.36
C PRO A 185 1.96 0.39 14.60
N LYS A 186 2.19 -0.25 15.74
CA LYS A 186 3.46 -0.91 16.09
C LYS A 186 3.84 -2.08 15.18
N ARG A 187 2.93 -2.55 14.33
CA ARG A 187 3.21 -3.53 13.29
C ARG A 187 3.81 -2.92 12.02
N ILE A 188 3.93 -1.59 11.98
CA ILE A 188 4.41 -0.85 10.83
C ILE A 188 5.67 -0.09 11.19
N THR A 189 6.71 -0.21 10.36
CA THR A 189 7.94 0.58 10.47
C THR A 189 8.15 1.39 9.20
N VAL A 190 8.38 2.68 9.35
CA VAL A 190 8.73 3.56 8.24
C VAL A 190 10.19 3.97 8.38
N SER A 191 11.00 3.64 7.37
CA SER A 191 12.40 4.05 7.30
C SER A 191 12.54 5.33 6.52
N SER A 192 13.42 6.22 6.97
CA SER A 192 13.73 7.47 6.28
C SER A 192 15.20 7.85 6.48
N ILE A 193 15.75 8.59 5.54
CA ILE A 193 17.05 9.27 5.68
C ILE A 193 16.99 10.47 6.64
N GLY A 194 15.85 10.75 7.26
CA GLY A 194 15.68 11.84 8.20
C GLY A 194 15.23 13.16 7.58
N LYS A 195 14.33 13.14 6.60
CA LYS A 195 13.66 14.34 6.05
C LYS A 195 12.79 15.00 7.12
N LEU A 196 13.37 15.92 7.86
CA LEU A 196 12.89 16.41 9.15
C LEU A 196 11.43 16.89 9.12
N GLY A 197 11.02 17.65 8.09
CA GLY A 197 9.68 18.23 8.01
C GLY A 197 8.58 17.16 7.99
N ASP A 198 8.64 16.24 7.03
CA ASP A 198 7.63 15.20 6.86
C ASP A 198 7.77 14.08 7.89
N LEU A 199 9.00 13.79 8.33
CA LEU A 199 9.24 12.84 9.41
C LEU A 199 8.61 13.31 10.73
N LYS A 200 8.72 14.61 11.07
CA LYS A 200 8.07 15.20 12.24
C LYS A 200 6.54 15.06 12.14
N ARG A 201 5.97 15.38 10.99
CA ARG A 201 4.53 15.20 10.74
C ARG A 201 4.09 13.74 10.92
N LEU A 202 4.89 12.77 10.42
CA LEU A 202 4.60 11.35 10.58
C LEU A 202 4.55 10.95 12.06
N VAL A 203 5.53 11.39 12.86
CA VAL A 203 5.59 11.12 14.31
C VAL A 203 4.40 11.75 15.05
N GLU A 204 3.98 12.96 14.66
CA GLU A 204 2.85 13.66 15.28
C GLU A 204 1.49 13.04 14.89
N GLN A 205 1.39 12.44 13.72
CA GLN A 205 0.12 11.95 13.17
C GLN A 205 -0.09 10.44 13.30
N THR A 206 0.98 9.69 13.59
CA THR A 206 0.93 8.22 13.64
C THR A 206 1.75 7.69 14.81
N ASP A 207 1.40 6.48 15.27
CA ASP A 207 2.14 5.75 16.29
C ASP A 207 3.02 4.62 15.70
N VAL A 208 3.36 4.70 14.42
CA VAL A 208 4.21 3.70 13.76
C VAL A 208 5.64 3.76 14.28
N HIS A 209 6.39 2.67 14.10
CA HIS A 209 7.82 2.69 14.36
C HIS A 209 8.57 3.48 13.28
N ILE A 210 9.57 4.22 13.70
CA ILE A 210 10.47 4.97 12.81
C ILE A 210 11.85 4.33 12.84
N ALA A 211 12.44 4.14 11.67
CA ALA A 211 13.83 3.76 11.49
C ALA A 211 14.56 4.88 10.74
N ILE A 212 15.72 5.28 11.23
CA ILE A 212 16.55 6.28 10.58
C ILE A 212 17.75 5.61 9.92
N SER A 213 17.92 5.83 8.63
CA SER A 213 19.08 5.37 7.87
C SER A 213 20.26 6.30 8.13
N VAL A 214 21.23 5.86 8.92
CA VAL A 214 22.45 6.62 9.22
C VAL A 214 23.57 6.07 8.35
N HIS A 215 24.05 6.88 7.41
CA HIS A 215 25.06 6.47 6.44
C HIS A 215 26.51 6.75 6.89
N SER A 216 26.70 7.73 7.76
CA SER A 216 27.99 8.04 8.38
C SER A 216 27.77 8.61 9.79
N PRO A 217 28.58 8.22 10.80
CA PRO A 217 28.56 8.83 12.12
C PRO A 217 29.37 10.11 12.19
N TYR A 218 30.08 10.46 11.11
CA TYR A 218 30.95 11.63 11.05
C TYR A 218 30.31 12.75 10.25
N HIS A 219 30.51 13.98 10.70
CA HIS A 219 30.29 15.20 9.93
C HIS A 219 31.52 15.40 9.03
N GLU A 220 31.35 15.32 7.74
CA GLU A 220 32.32 15.80 6.75
C GLU A 220 31.85 17.15 6.22
#